data_222c71e2ec69c19bc4850b2483e66db6
#
_entry.id   222c71e2ec69c19bc4850b2483e66db6
#
_cell.length_a   1.000
_cell.length_b   1.000
_cell.length_c   1.000
_cell.angle_alpha   90.00
_cell.angle_beta   90.00
_cell.angle_gamma   90.00
#
_symmetry.space_group_name_H-M   'P 1'
#
loop_
_entity.id
_entity.type
_entity.pdbx_description
1 polymer ?
#
loop_
_entity_poly.entity_id
_entity_poly.type
_entity_poly.pdbx_seq_one_letter_code
_entity_poly.pdbx_strand_id
1 'polypeptide(L)' 'MTYRVLDTVVLERDLPDHGLRRGDLGAVVEVYEPDGLEVEFVTASGRTAALVALRAGDVRPVGDDDLVTVRPCRRSA' A
#
# COMPACT_ATOMS: atom_id res chain seq x y z
N MET A 1 -14.23 6.75 -8.77
CA MET A 1 -12.98 6.11 -8.27
C MET A 1 -12.47 5.14 -9.31
N THR A 2 -11.19 5.22 -9.64
CA THR A 2 -10.58 4.37 -10.66
C THR A 2 -9.97 3.09 -10.10
N TYR A 3 -9.77 3.03 -8.79
CA TYR A 3 -9.20 1.85 -8.15
C TYR A 3 -10.25 0.77 -7.92
N ARG A 4 -9.80 -0.49 -7.97
CA ARG A 4 -10.63 -1.67 -7.72
C ARG A 4 -9.95 -2.56 -6.70
N VAL A 5 -10.76 -3.39 -6.05
CA VAL A 5 -10.24 -4.44 -5.17
C VAL A 5 -9.25 -5.29 -5.94
N LEU A 6 -8.13 -5.61 -5.32
CA LEU A 6 -6.97 -6.36 -5.81
C LEU A 6 -6.00 -5.56 -6.68
N ASP A 7 -6.28 -4.29 -6.96
CA ASP A 7 -5.27 -3.46 -7.62
C ASP A 7 -4.02 -3.34 -6.74
N THR A 8 -2.86 -3.43 -7.37
CA THR A 8 -1.59 -3.15 -6.70
C THR A 8 -1.32 -1.65 -6.78
N VAL A 9 -0.96 -1.06 -5.65
CA VAL A 9 -0.69 0.37 -5.56
C VAL A 9 0.66 0.62 -4.89
N VAL A 10 1.23 1.79 -5.17
CA VAL A 10 2.48 2.25 -4.57
C VAL A 10 2.14 3.36 -3.59
N LEU A 11 2.64 3.25 -2.36
CA LEU A 11 2.45 4.27 -1.35
C LEU A 11 3.23 5.53 -1.73
N GLU A 12 2.57 6.69 -1.67
CA GLU A 12 3.17 7.95 -2.09
C GLU A 12 3.67 8.80 -0.93
N ARG A 13 3.55 8.33 0.29
CA ARG A 13 4.07 9.01 1.48
C ARG A 13 4.46 8.01 2.54
N ASP A 14 5.26 8.47 3.49
CA ASP A 14 5.64 7.62 4.62
C ASP A 14 4.49 7.49 5.60
N LEU A 15 4.38 6.30 6.20
CA LEU A 15 3.44 6.03 7.30
C LEU A 15 4.23 5.40 8.44
N PRO A 16 4.99 6.23 9.19
CA PRO A 16 5.91 5.69 10.20
C PRO A 16 5.22 4.91 11.32
N ASP A 17 3.97 5.28 11.66
CA ASP A 17 3.22 4.55 12.69
C ASP A 17 2.94 3.11 12.28
N HIS A 18 2.99 2.81 10.99
CA HIS A 18 2.75 1.47 10.46
C HIS A 18 4.04 0.80 9.98
N GLY A 19 5.17 1.46 10.14
CA GLY A 19 6.44 0.94 9.63
C GLY A 19 6.54 0.96 8.11
N LEU A 20 5.76 1.81 7.46
CA LEU A 20 5.67 1.88 6.00
C LEU A 20 6.37 3.13 5.48
N ARG A 21 6.85 3.05 4.24
CA ARG A 21 7.56 4.12 3.55
C ARG A 21 6.97 4.37 2.18
N ARG A 22 7.13 5.59 1.71
CA ARG A 22 6.88 5.91 0.31
C ARG A 22 7.60 4.89 -0.57
N GLY A 23 6.89 4.37 -1.57
CA GLY A 23 7.41 3.35 -2.47
C GLY A 23 7.03 1.93 -2.12
N ASP A 24 6.47 1.71 -0.93
CA ASP A 24 6.01 0.37 -0.55
C ASP A 24 4.79 -0.03 -1.37
N LEU A 25 4.73 -1.31 -1.73
CA LEU A 25 3.62 -1.87 -2.51
C LEU A 25 2.54 -2.41 -1.60
N GLY A 26 1.30 -2.13 -1.94
CA GLY A 26 0.15 -2.69 -1.26
C GLY A 26 -0.92 -3.13 -2.25
N ALA A 27 -1.92 -3.81 -1.75
CA ALA A 27 -3.06 -4.25 -2.54
C ALA A 27 -4.33 -3.64 -1.97
N VAL A 28 -5.18 -3.13 -2.86
CA VAL A 28 -6.49 -2.61 -2.47
C VAL A 28 -7.38 -3.77 -2.08
N VAL A 29 -7.91 -3.77 -0.86
CA VAL A 29 -8.81 -4.82 -0.37
C VAL A 29 -10.24 -4.32 -0.21
N GLU A 30 -10.45 -3.02 -0.17
CA GLU A 30 -11.78 -2.41 -0.11
C GLU A 30 -11.74 -1.02 -0.72
N VAL A 31 -12.84 -0.61 -1.35
CA VAL A 31 -12.99 0.72 -1.93
C VAL A 31 -14.18 1.40 -1.26
N TYR A 32 -13.95 2.62 -0.77
CA TYR A 32 -14.98 3.45 -0.13
C TYR A 32 -15.16 4.71 -0.96
N GLU A 33 -16.29 4.82 -1.64
CA GLU A 33 -16.56 6.03 -2.41
C GLU A 33 -16.67 7.26 -1.50
N PRO A 34 -16.22 8.44 -1.91
CA PRO A 34 -15.72 8.75 -3.26
C PRO A 34 -14.21 8.52 -3.45
N ASP A 35 -13.39 8.51 -2.39
CA ASP A 35 -11.94 8.50 -2.54
C ASP A 35 -11.19 7.70 -1.49
N GLY A 36 -11.89 6.85 -0.72
CA GLY A 36 -11.28 6.05 0.33
C GLY A 36 -10.89 4.66 -0.14
N LEU A 37 -9.79 4.17 0.41
CA LEU A 37 -9.28 2.83 0.10
C LEU A 37 -8.85 2.15 1.40
N GLU A 38 -9.04 0.83 1.44
CA GLU A 38 -8.38 0.01 2.44
C GLU A 38 -7.27 -0.74 1.71
N VAL A 39 -6.03 -0.59 2.18
CA VAL A 39 -4.86 -1.15 1.50
C VAL A 39 -4.12 -2.08 2.45
N GLU A 40 -3.83 -3.28 1.97
CA GLU A 40 -3.09 -4.28 2.73
C GLU A 40 -1.65 -4.32 2.22
N PHE A 41 -0.69 -4.23 3.14
CA PHE A 41 0.73 -4.37 2.87
C PHE A 41 1.18 -5.71 3.44
N VAL A 42 1.75 -6.56 2.58
CA VAL A 42 1.97 -7.97 2.88
C VAL A 42 3.46 -8.28 2.75
N THR A 43 3.99 -9.07 3.69
CA THR A 43 5.37 -9.54 3.60
C THR A 43 5.48 -10.66 2.56
N ALA A 44 6.71 -10.99 2.18
CA ALA A 44 6.96 -12.07 1.21
C ALA A 44 6.42 -13.42 1.69
N SER A 45 6.32 -13.62 3.01
CA SER A 45 5.77 -14.84 3.59
C SER A 45 4.24 -14.90 3.54
N GLY A 46 3.59 -13.81 3.09
CA GLY A 46 2.13 -13.75 3.04
C GLY A 46 1.50 -13.19 4.30
N ARG A 47 2.30 -12.72 5.27
CA ARG A 47 1.77 -12.15 6.50
C ARG A 47 1.41 -10.68 6.29
N THR A 48 0.28 -10.25 6.83
CA THR A 48 -0.12 -8.85 6.79
C THR A 48 0.83 -8.02 7.65
N ALA A 49 1.57 -7.11 7.02
CA ALA A 49 2.40 -6.16 7.74
C ALA A 49 1.57 -5.00 8.27
N ALA A 50 0.60 -4.53 7.48
CA ALA A 50 -0.31 -3.46 7.88
C ALA A 50 -1.55 -3.47 7.00
N LEU A 51 -2.67 -3.06 7.58
CA LEU A 51 -3.92 -2.83 6.87
C LEU A 51 -4.34 -1.41 7.20
N VAL A 52 -4.36 -0.54 6.19
CA VAL A 52 -4.45 0.90 6.42
C VAL A 52 -5.54 1.52 5.56
N ALA A 53 -6.35 2.39 6.19
CA ALA A 53 -7.31 3.21 5.46
C ALA A 53 -6.57 4.42 4.90
N LEU A 54 -6.63 4.59 3.59
CA LEU A 54 -5.94 5.65 2.86
C LEU A 54 -6.91 6.36 1.93
N ARG A 55 -6.46 7.48 1.38
CA ARG A 55 -7.16 8.15 0.30
C ARG A 55 -6.51 7.84 -1.02
N ALA A 56 -7.26 7.96 -2.10
CA ALA A 56 -6.73 7.72 -3.44
C ALA A 56 -5.46 8.54 -3.72
N GLY A 57 -5.37 9.76 -3.17
CA GLY A 57 -4.19 10.61 -3.34
C GLY A 57 -2.96 10.17 -2.57
N ASP A 58 -3.09 9.21 -1.65
CA ASP A 58 -1.96 8.68 -0.88
C ASP A 58 -1.20 7.59 -1.62
N VAL A 59 -1.73 7.13 -2.74
CA VAL A 59 -1.16 6.04 -3.52
C VAL A 59 -1.20 6.38 -5.00
N ARG A 60 -0.47 5.60 -5.79
CA ARG A 60 -0.56 5.65 -7.25
C ARG A 60 -0.56 4.23 -7.82
N PRO A 61 -1.03 4.05 -9.06
CA PRO A 61 -0.89 2.75 -9.72
C PRO A 61 0.57 2.39 -9.95
N VAL A 62 0.87 1.10 -10.02
CA VAL A 62 2.18 0.62 -10.43
C VAL A 62 2.30 0.82 -11.95
N GLY A 63 3.40 1.44 -12.38
CA GLY A 63 3.69 1.63 -13.80
C GLY A 63 4.62 0.57 -14.35
N ASP A 64 4.63 0.43 -15.68
CA ASP A 64 5.44 -0.59 -16.34
C ASP A 64 6.94 -0.43 -16.09
N ASP A 65 7.38 0.81 -15.83
CA ASP A 65 8.80 1.10 -15.62
C ASP A 65 9.20 1.13 -14.16
N ASP A 66 8.30 0.80 -13.26
CA ASP A 66 8.62 0.75 -11.84
C ASP A 66 9.50 -0.46 -11.54
N LEU A 67 10.54 -0.21 -10.74
CA LEU A 67 11.35 -1.30 -10.21
C LEU A 67 10.68 -1.84 -8.96
N VAL A 68 10.53 -3.15 -8.90
CA VAL A 68 10.02 -3.82 -7.70
C VAL A 68 11.22 -4.16 -6.81
N THR A 69 11.28 -3.52 -5.63
CA THR A 69 12.41 -3.67 -4.73
C THR A 69 12.00 -4.30 -3.42
N VAL A 70 12.99 -4.76 -2.66
CA VAL A 70 12.75 -5.47 -1.41
C VAL A 70 13.45 -4.75 -0.27
N ARG A 71 12.74 -4.56 0.83
CA ARG A 71 13.31 -4.11 2.10
C ARG A 71 12.65 -4.85 3.25
N PRO A 72 13.34 -5.06 4.36
CA PRO A 72 12.68 -5.65 5.53
C PRO A 72 11.69 -4.64 6.11
N CYS A 73 10.52 -5.13 6.51
CA CYS A 73 9.55 -4.34 7.24
C CYS A 73 9.83 -4.50 8.72
N ARG A 74 10.48 -3.48 9.32
CA ARG A 74 10.83 -3.51 10.73
C ARG A 74 10.01 -2.47 11.47
N ARG A 75 9.32 -2.92 12.49
CA ARG A 75 8.55 -2.05 13.36
C ARG A 75 9.15 -2.11 14.75
N SER A 76 9.24 -0.96 15.39
CA SER A 76 9.63 -0.92 16.78
C SER A 76 8.63 -1.70 17.62
N ALA A 77 9.13 -2.53 18.47
CA ALA A 77 8.30 -3.32 19.36
C ALA A 77 7.63 -2.44 20.42
#